data_156bad03d68f7ec5dd84f4f2832941ea
#
_entry.id   156bad03d68f7ec5dd84f4f2832941ea
#
_cell.length_a   1.000
_cell.length_b   1.000
_cell.length_c   1.000
_cell.angle_alpha   90.00
_cell.angle_beta   90.00
_cell.angle_gamma   90.00
#
_symmetry.space_group_name_H-M   'P 1'
#
loop_
_entity.id
_entity.type
_entity.pdbx_description
1 polymer ?
#
loop_
_entity_poly.entity_id
_entity_poly.type
_entity_poly.pdbx_seq_one_letter_code
_entity_poly.pdbx_strand_id
1 'polypeptide(L)'
;MVLGPQANAFVKNNLSSMVNESANAAAHKAALLLIKPNKNKVLEKYENAISLSDSQLVELLKAVGFKGKGLRTAWAVAKAESNGRPFAFNGNAKTGDSSYGIFQINMLGTLGPDRRDKFDLDLNAELFSPVKNAEIVYHMTKGGTDWSSWSSYKKGAVNKWLHKFPNQ
;
A
#
# COMPACT_ATOMS: atom_id res chain seq x y z
N MET A 1 -22.02 49.55 15.61
CA MET A 1 -23.10 48.96 14.79
C MET A 1 -23.46 47.61 15.42
N VAL A 2 -24.60 47.49 16.07
CA VAL A 2 -25.05 46.25 16.72
C VAL A 2 -25.88 45.47 15.72
N LEU A 3 -25.44 44.26 15.42
CA LEU A 3 -26.16 43.34 14.52
C LEU A 3 -27.56 43.04 15.12
N GLY A 4 -28.59 43.14 14.32
CA GLY A 4 -29.97 42.86 14.76
C GLY A 4 -30.20 41.37 15.14
N PRO A 5 -31.29 41.06 15.86
CA PRO A 5 -31.57 39.72 16.38
C PRO A 5 -31.57 38.59 15.35
N GLN A 6 -31.92 38.87 14.11
CA GLN A 6 -31.97 37.90 13.00
C GLN A 6 -30.53 37.54 12.49
N ALA A 7 -29.61 38.50 12.45
CA ALA A 7 -28.23 38.25 12.07
C ALA A 7 -27.51 37.43 13.12
N ASN A 8 -27.81 37.63 14.41
CA ASN A 8 -27.26 36.82 15.49
C ASN A 8 -27.79 35.36 15.49
N ALA A 9 -29.03 35.14 15.10
CA ALA A 9 -29.58 33.78 14.96
C ALA A 9 -28.95 33.03 13.78
N PHE A 10 -28.75 33.71 12.64
CA PHE A 10 -28.09 33.12 11.47
C PHE A 10 -26.63 32.71 11.75
N VAL A 11 -25.86 33.55 12.43
CA VAL A 11 -24.47 33.26 12.81
C VAL A 11 -24.41 32.09 13.82
N LYS A 12 -25.31 32.05 14.81
CA LYS A 12 -25.37 30.96 15.78
C LYS A 12 -25.71 29.62 15.12
N ASN A 13 -26.66 29.58 14.20
CA ASN A 13 -27.08 28.36 13.51
C ASN A 13 -25.96 27.83 12.58
N ASN A 14 -25.28 28.72 11.87
CA ASN A 14 -24.14 28.32 11.04
C ASN A 14 -22.93 27.84 11.87
N LEU A 15 -22.66 28.50 12.99
CA LEU A 15 -21.59 28.06 13.90
C LEU A 15 -21.89 26.68 14.51
N SER A 16 -23.15 26.43 14.93
CA SER A 16 -23.58 25.13 15.44
C SER A 16 -23.47 24.01 14.38
N SER A 17 -23.84 24.28 13.12
CA SER A 17 -23.72 23.28 12.05
C SER A 17 -22.27 22.95 11.75
N MET A 18 -21.39 23.94 11.66
CA MET A 18 -19.95 23.74 11.44
C MET A 18 -19.27 22.98 12.58
N VAL A 19 -19.66 23.25 13.83
CA VAL A 19 -19.15 22.52 15.00
C VAL A 19 -19.62 21.07 14.98
N ASN A 20 -20.89 20.81 14.61
CA ASN A 20 -21.43 19.46 14.50
C ASN A 20 -20.80 18.67 13.35
N GLU A 21 -20.55 19.28 12.19
CA GLU A 21 -19.83 18.64 11.08
C GLU A 21 -18.40 18.28 11.47
N SER A 22 -17.68 19.17 12.13
CA SER A 22 -16.33 18.94 12.63
C SER A 22 -16.30 17.82 13.68
N ALA A 23 -17.25 17.80 14.62
CA ALA A 23 -17.37 16.75 15.62
C ALA A 23 -17.72 15.39 15.00
N ASN A 24 -18.62 15.36 14.02
CA ASN A 24 -18.98 14.15 13.29
C ASN A 24 -17.81 13.61 12.45
N ALA A 25 -17.04 14.48 11.80
CA ALA A 25 -15.85 14.10 11.06
C ALA A 25 -14.76 13.53 11.99
N ALA A 26 -14.55 14.15 13.16
CA ALA A 26 -13.63 13.66 14.17
C ALA A 26 -14.07 12.31 14.77
N ALA A 27 -15.36 12.16 15.07
CA ALA A 27 -15.95 10.90 15.56
C ALA A 27 -15.86 9.79 14.51
N HIS A 28 -16.11 10.10 13.23
CA HIS A 28 -15.97 9.16 12.13
C HIS A 28 -14.51 8.72 11.94
N LYS A 29 -13.56 9.66 12.01
CA LYS A 29 -12.12 9.36 11.96
C LYS A 29 -11.67 8.52 13.16
N ALA A 30 -12.17 8.83 14.37
CA ALA A 30 -11.89 8.04 15.58
C ALA A 30 -12.49 6.63 15.48
N ALA A 31 -13.73 6.48 14.97
CA ALA A 31 -14.37 5.20 14.74
C ALA A 31 -13.60 4.35 13.71
N LEU A 32 -13.12 4.96 12.62
CA LEU A 32 -12.25 4.28 11.63
C LEU A 32 -10.93 3.80 12.23
N LEU A 33 -10.37 4.53 13.19
CA LEU A 33 -9.17 4.13 13.93
C LEU A 33 -9.45 2.98 14.90
N LEU A 34 -10.65 2.92 15.50
CA LEU A 34 -11.07 1.86 16.43
C LEU A 34 -11.45 0.54 15.73
N ILE A 35 -11.89 0.59 14.47
CA ILE A 35 -12.32 -0.60 13.71
C ILE A 35 -11.13 -1.40 13.13
N LYS A 36 -9.87 -0.90 13.21
CA LYS A 36 -8.68 -1.53 12.61
C LYS A 36 -7.61 -2.01 13.62
N PRO A 37 -7.91 -2.55 14.83
CA PRO A 37 -6.83 -2.81 15.78
C PRO A 37 -5.92 -3.98 15.40
N ASN A 38 -6.41 -4.96 14.63
CA ASN A 38 -5.63 -6.18 14.37
C ASN A 38 -4.82 -6.13 13.06
N LYS A 39 -5.36 -5.49 12.03
CA LYS A 39 -4.68 -5.31 10.74
C LYS A 39 -3.48 -4.36 10.89
N ASN A 40 -3.63 -3.26 11.63
CA ASN A 40 -2.58 -2.27 11.84
C ASN A 40 -1.37 -2.86 12.59
N LYS A 41 -1.57 -3.69 13.63
CA LYS A 41 -0.47 -4.30 14.37
C LYS A 41 0.44 -5.19 13.52
N VAL A 42 -0.13 -5.94 12.57
CA VAL A 42 0.68 -6.75 11.66
C VAL A 42 1.44 -5.87 10.68
N LEU A 43 0.82 -4.82 10.14
CA LEU A 43 1.49 -3.87 9.25
C LEU A 43 2.61 -3.12 9.99
N GLU A 44 2.35 -2.59 11.19
CA GLU A 44 3.35 -1.95 12.05
C GLU A 44 4.56 -2.85 12.32
N LYS A 45 4.33 -4.15 12.56
CA LYS A 45 5.39 -5.15 12.76
C LYS A 45 6.35 -5.23 11.58
N TYR A 46 5.85 -5.03 10.36
CA TYR A 46 6.64 -5.18 9.13
C TYR A 46 7.04 -3.87 8.48
N GLU A 47 6.62 -2.71 8.98
CA GLU A 47 6.89 -1.39 8.36
C GLU A 47 8.38 -1.17 8.08
N ASN A 48 9.23 -1.54 9.03
CA ASN A 48 10.69 -1.36 8.96
C ASN A 48 11.44 -2.69 8.89
N ALA A 49 10.79 -3.76 8.44
CA ALA A 49 11.44 -5.06 8.35
C ALA A 49 12.56 -5.07 7.31
N ILE A 50 13.76 -5.44 7.72
CA ILE A 50 14.93 -5.53 6.83
C ILE A 50 15.00 -6.86 6.08
N SER A 51 14.29 -7.87 6.56
CA SER A 51 14.16 -9.18 5.94
C SER A 51 12.80 -9.79 6.27
N LEU A 52 12.31 -10.67 5.42
CA LEU A 52 11.08 -11.42 5.61
C LEU A 52 11.31 -12.91 5.30
N SER A 53 10.93 -13.79 6.22
CA SER A 53 10.78 -15.21 5.89
C SER A 53 9.57 -15.42 4.96
N ASP A 54 9.46 -16.58 4.36
CA ASP A 54 8.34 -16.90 3.47
C ASP A 54 6.98 -16.81 4.19
N SER A 55 6.90 -17.25 5.44
CA SER A 55 5.69 -17.15 6.26
C SER A 55 5.37 -15.70 6.67
N GLN A 56 6.39 -14.89 6.99
CA GLN A 56 6.21 -13.48 7.29
C GLN A 56 5.75 -12.69 6.06
N LEU A 57 6.28 -13.01 4.88
CA LEU A 57 5.80 -12.41 3.63
C LEU A 57 4.32 -12.76 3.39
N VAL A 58 3.90 -14.00 3.63
CA VAL A 58 2.48 -14.38 3.52
C VAL A 58 1.63 -13.64 4.55
N GLU A 59 2.08 -13.51 5.80
CA GLU A 59 1.38 -12.77 6.85
C GLU A 59 1.18 -11.30 6.45
N LEU A 60 2.23 -10.64 5.96
CA LEU A 60 2.17 -9.28 5.44
C LEU A 60 1.16 -9.15 4.29
N LEU A 61 1.25 -10.01 3.29
CA LEU A 61 0.36 -9.95 2.12
C LEU A 61 -1.11 -10.17 2.49
N LYS A 62 -1.39 -11.06 3.46
CA LYS A 62 -2.74 -11.23 4.02
C LYS A 62 -3.22 -9.97 4.74
N ALA A 63 -2.36 -9.35 5.55
CA ALA A 63 -2.69 -8.13 6.28
C ALA A 63 -2.97 -6.96 5.33
N VAL A 64 -2.25 -6.85 4.22
CA VAL A 64 -2.53 -5.87 3.15
C VAL A 64 -3.89 -6.13 2.50
N GLY A 65 -4.31 -7.40 2.36
CA GLY A 65 -5.63 -7.75 1.86
C GLY A 65 -5.66 -8.77 0.73
N PHE A 66 -4.51 -9.29 0.30
CA PHE A 66 -4.47 -10.37 -0.69
C PHE A 66 -5.11 -11.65 -0.16
N LYS A 67 -5.87 -12.35 -1.01
CA LYS A 67 -6.62 -13.56 -0.63
C LYS A 67 -6.57 -14.63 -1.72
N GLY A 68 -6.78 -15.88 -1.34
CA GLY A 68 -6.95 -16.99 -2.26
C GLY A 68 -5.86 -17.09 -3.34
N LYS A 69 -6.26 -17.17 -4.61
CA LYS A 69 -5.33 -17.21 -5.76
C LYS A 69 -4.46 -15.97 -5.86
N GLY A 70 -5.03 -14.77 -5.59
CA GLY A 70 -4.30 -13.51 -5.60
C GLY A 70 -3.15 -13.48 -4.58
N LEU A 71 -3.35 -14.02 -3.39
CA LEU A 71 -2.31 -14.14 -2.36
C LEU A 71 -1.15 -15.06 -2.82
N ARG A 72 -1.48 -16.23 -3.37
CA ARG A 72 -0.47 -17.16 -3.89
C ARG A 72 0.34 -16.53 -5.03
N THR A 73 -0.35 -15.83 -5.93
CA THR A 73 0.30 -15.13 -7.04
C THR A 73 1.16 -13.97 -6.54
N ALA A 74 0.68 -13.15 -5.60
CA ALA A 74 1.47 -12.06 -5.01
C ALA A 74 2.75 -12.58 -4.37
N TRP A 75 2.66 -13.64 -3.55
CA TRP A 75 3.83 -14.27 -2.97
C TRP A 75 4.82 -14.75 -4.04
N ALA A 76 4.33 -15.46 -5.07
CA ALA A 76 5.16 -15.99 -6.14
C ALA A 76 5.84 -14.89 -6.97
N VAL A 77 5.16 -13.75 -7.22
CA VAL A 77 5.74 -12.58 -7.89
C VAL A 77 6.82 -11.95 -7.00
N ALA A 78 6.56 -11.71 -5.73
CA ALA A 78 7.56 -11.17 -4.81
C ALA A 78 8.82 -12.05 -4.73
N LYS A 79 8.64 -13.38 -4.74
CA LYS A 79 9.75 -14.35 -4.78
C LYS A 79 10.51 -14.29 -6.12
N ALA A 80 9.83 -14.12 -7.24
CA ALA A 80 10.44 -14.03 -8.56
C ALA A 80 11.21 -12.71 -8.76
N GLU A 81 10.68 -11.59 -8.23
CA GLU A 81 11.24 -10.25 -8.41
C GLU A 81 12.45 -9.98 -7.49
N SER A 82 12.33 -10.33 -6.22
CA SER A 82 13.34 -9.96 -5.22
C SER A 82 13.74 -11.08 -4.26
N ASN A 83 13.15 -12.26 -4.40
CA ASN A 83 13.17 -13.30 -3.36
C ASN A 83 12.53 -12.83 -2.02
N GLY A 84 11.61 -11.87 -2.09
CA GLY A 84 10.93 -11.29 -0.93
C GLY A 84 11.78 -10.32 -0.12
N ARG A 85 12.86 -9.77 -0.68
CA ARG A 85 13.79 -8.86 0.02
C ARG A 85 13.26 -7.42 0.01
N PRO A 86 13.03 -6.78 1.19
CA PRO A 86 12.56 -5.40 1.26
C PRO A 86 13.50 -4.39 0.59
N PHE A 87 14.80 -4.51 0.81
CA PHE A 87 15.82 -3.60 0.28
C PHE A 87 16.37 -4.02 -1.08
N ALA A 88 15.62 -4.81 -1.86
CA ALA A 88 16.03 -5.11 -3.22
C ALA A 88 15.96 -3.85 -4.10
N PHE A 89 17.03 -3.57 -4.81
CA PHE A 89 17.14 -2.46 -5.75
C PHE A 89 17.77 -2.93 -7.06
N ASN A 90 17.15 -2.58 -8.17
CA ASN A 90 17.71 -2.74 -9.50
C ASN A 90 17.77 -1.36 -10.16
N GLY A 91 19.00 -0.80 -10.25
CA GLY A 91 19.28 0.53 -10.80
C GLY A 91 19.91 0.50 -12.18
N ASN A 92 19.62 -0.51 -13.00
CA ASN A 92 20.23 -0.64 -14.32
C ASN A 92 19.54 0.28 -15.35
N ALA A 93 20.04 1.50 -15.48
CA ALA A 93 19.56 2.48 -16.44
C ALA A 93 19.68 2.02 -17.91
N LYS A 94 20.61 1.11 -18.24
CA LYS A 94 20.77 0.57 -19.59
C LYS A 94 19.61 -0.34 -20.01
N THR A 95 19.00 -1.03 -19.04
CA THR A 95 17.85 -1.89 -19.26
C THR A 95 16.50 -1.21 -18.96
N GLY A 96 16.53 0.06 -18.59
CA GLY A 96 15.32 0.82 -18.26
C GLY A 96 14.75 0.48 -16.90
N ASP A 97 15.60 0.13 -15.91
CA ASP A 97 15.19 -0.24 -14.57
C ASP A 97 15.66 0.78 -13.53
N SER A 98 14.74 1.17 -12.66
CA SER A 98 14.95 1.81 -11.37
C SER A 98 13.89 1.23 -10.43
N SER A 99 14.09 0.00 -9.98
CA SER A 99 13.06 -0.84 -9.35
C SER A 99 13.36 -1.10 -7.89
N TYR A 100 12.33 -0.98 -7.03
CA TYR A 100 12.47 -0.93 -5.58
C TYR A 100 11.61 -1.97 -4.86
N GLY A 101 12.17 -2.56 -3.81
CA GLY A 101 11.46 -3.34 -2.80
C GLY A 101 11.05 -4.73 -3.24
N ILE A 102 10.16 -5.34 -2.45
CA ILE A 102 9.80 -6.76 -2.59
C ILE A 102 9.18 -7.10 -3.94
N PHE A 103 8.46 -6.18 -4.58
CA PHE A 103 7.81 -6.38 -5.87
C PHE A 103 8.53 -5.68 -7.03
N GLN A 104 9.68 -5.08 -6.79
CA GLN A 104 10.47 -4.36 -7.80
C GLN A 104 9.62 -3.34 -8.58
N ILE A 105 9.01 -2.40 -7.84
CA ILE A 105 8.22 -1.32 -8.45
C ILE A 105 9.18 -0.41 -9.21
N ASN A 106 9.01 -0.33 -10.54
CA ASN A 106 9.86 0.48 -11.39
C ASN A 106 9.50 1.97 -11.28
N MET A 107 10.49 2.82 -11.01
CA MET A 107 10.36 4.29 -10.85
C MET A 107 11.16 5.06 -11.91
N LEU A 108 11.55 4.42 -13.01
CA LEU A 108 12.36 5.06 -14.06
C LEU A 108 11.51 6.03 -14.89
N GLY A 109 12.14 7.14 -15.31
CA GLY A 109 11.54 8.11 -16.23
C GLY A 109 10.28 8.73 -15.66
N THR A 110 9.23 8.86 -16.49
CA THR A 110 7.93 9.43 -16.08
C THR A 110 7.17 8.58 -15.09
N LEU A 111 7.47 7.27 -14.99
CA LEU A 111 6.82 6.39 -14.02
C LEU A 111 7.09 6.82 -12.56
N GLY A 112 8.27 7.37 -12.29
CA GLY A 112 8.63 7.82 -10.95
C GLY A 112 7.73 8.95 -10.43
N PRO A 113 7.72 10.13 -11.09
CA PRO A 113 6.82 11.23 -10.73
C PRO A 113 5.35 10.81 -10.66
N ASP A 114 4.84 10.13 -11.70
CA ASP A 114 3.44 9.70 -11.76
C ASP A 114 3.04 8.78 -10.58
N ARG A 115 3.94 7.88 -10.19
CA ARG A 115 3.69 6.97 -9.06
C ARG A 115 3.85 7.65 -7.71
N ARG A 116 4.80 8.59 -7.57
CA ARG A 116 4.91 9.38 -6.34
C ARG A 116 3.65 10.19 -6.10
N ASP A 117 3.18 10.90 -7.10
CA ASP A 117 1.94 11.67 -7.01
C ASP A 117 0.73 10.77 -6.69
N LYS A 118 0.59 9.67 -7.42
CA LYS A 118 -0.54 8.75 -7.24
C LYS A 118 -0.60 8.07 -5.88
N PHE A 119 0.55 7.75 -5.28
CA PHE A 119 0.64 6.96 -4.06
C PHE A 119 1.16 7.75 -2.85
N ASP A 120 1.22 9.07 -2.97
CA ASP A 120 1.65 9.99 -1.92
C ASP A 120 3.02 9.59 -1.35
N LEU A 121 4.01 9.54 -2.25
CA LEU A 121 5.39 9.22 -1.91
C LEU A 121 6.26 10.47 -2.06
N ASP A 122 6.95 10.87 -1.01
CA ASP A 122 7.96 11.93 -1.07
C ASP A 122 9.22 11.45 -1.80
N LEU A 123 9.65 10.22 -1.51
CA LEU A 123 10.87 9.63 -2.03
C LEU A 123 10.65 8.21 -2.56
N ASN A 124 11.38 7.84 -3.61
CA ASN A 124 11.40 6.45 -4.09
C ASN A 124 11.87 5.45 -3.01
N ALA A 125 12.69 5.91 -2.05
CA ALA A 125 13.20 5.08 -0.96
C ALA A 125 12.10 4.55 -0.03
N GLU A 126 10.93 5.17 0.01
CA GLU A 126 9.80 4.68 0.78
C GLU A 126 9.30 3.31 0.30
N LEU A 127 9.58 2.96 -0.96
CA LEU A 127 9.28 1.65 -1.52
C LEU A 127 10.14 0.52 -0.93
N PHE A 128 11.13 0.83 -0.10
CA PHE A 128 11.85 -0.17 0.70
C PHE A 128 11.06 -0.61 1.94
N SER A 129 10.04 0.17 2.40
CA SER A 129 9.05 -0.35 3.33
C SER A 129 8.28 -1.49 2.68
N PRO A 130 8.35 -2.72 3.23
CA PRO A 130 7.63 -3.84 2.65
C PRO A 130 6.12 -3.67 2.74
N VAL A 131 5.63 -2.92 3.72
CA VAL A 131 4.21 -2.60 3.86
C VAL A 131 3.76 -1.70 2.73
N LYS A 132 4.42 -0.53 2.56
CA LYS A 132 4.08 0.43 1.51
C LYS A 132 4.20 -0.19 0.12
N ASN A 133 5.26 -0.97 -0.12
CA ASN A 133 5.47 -1.68 -1.38
C ASN A 133 4.34 -2.66 -1.68
N ALA A 134 3.90 -3.45 -0.70
CA ALA A 134 2.82 -4.41 -0.87
C ALA A 134 1.44 -3.73 -1.03
N GLU A 135 1.17 -2.64 -0.33
CA GLU A 135 -0.09 -1.87 -0.44
C GLU A 135 -0.23 -1.24 -1.83
N ILE A 136 0.84 -0.65 -2.36
CA ILE A 136 0.86 -0.10 -3.72
C ILE A 136 0.59 -1.19 -4.74
N VAL A 137 1.22 -2.36 -4.60
CA VAL A 137 1.02 -3.48 -5.52
C VAL A 137 -0.39 -4.06 -5.39
N TYR A 138 -0.95 -4.13 -4.20
CA TYR A 138 -2.36 -4.50 -4.01
C TYR A 138 -3.29 -3.59 -4.83
N HIS A 139 -3.05 -2.27 -4.78
CA HIS A 139 -3.80 -1.30 -5.58
C HIS A 139 -3.55 -1.48 -7.09
N MET A 140 -2.28 -1.57 -7.52
CA MET A 140 -1.92 -1.71 -8.94
C MET A 140 -2.48 -2.98 -9.56
N THR A 141 -2.60 -4.06 -8.78
CA THR A 141 -3.10 -5.36 -9.23
C THR A 141 -4.61 -5.55 -9.02
N LYS A 142 -5.36 -4.51 -8.62
CA LYS A 142 -6.79 -4.59 -8.32
C LYS A 142 -7.08 -5.75 -7.34
N GLY A 143 -6.35 -5.77 -6.23
CA GLY A 143 -6.49 -6.82 -5.22
C GLY A 143 -5.88 -8.17 -5.59
N GLY A 144 -4.91 -8.19 -6.51
CA GLY A 144 -4.21 -9.41 -6.92
C GLY A 144 -4.85 -10.14 -8.11
N THR A 145 -5.70 -9.45 -8.90
CA THR A 145 -6.37 -10.01 -10.08
C THR A 145 -5.65 -9.68 -11.38
N ASP A 146 -4.92 -8.55 -11.45
CA ASP A 146 -4.24 -8.07 -12.66
C ASP A 146 -2.72 -7.95 -12.44
N TRP A 147 -1.95 -8.86 -13.02
CA TRP A 147 -0.48 -8.92 -12.94
C TRP A 147 0.20 -8.56 -14.26
N SER A 148 -0.50 -7.94 -15.20
CA SER A 148 0.01 -7.62 -16.55
C SER A 148 1.23 -6.68 -16.54
N SER A 149 1.43 -5.91 -15.49
CA SER A 149 2.59 -5.02 -15.34
C SER A 149 3.90 -5.75 -14.99
N TRP A 150 3.84 -7.01 -14.54
CA TRP A 150 5.02 -7.78 -14.14
C TRP A 150 5.48 -8.73 -15.23
N SER A 151 6.71 -8.53 -15.72
CA SER A 151 7.31 -9.38 -16.75
C SER A 151 7.55 -10.81 -16.26
N SER A 152 7.90 -10.99 -15.00
CA SER A 152 8.05 -12.30 -14.35
C SER A 152 6.78 -13.12 -14.38
N TYR A 153 5.62 -12.47 -14.20
CA TYR A 153 4.31 -13.10 -14.33
C TYR A 153 4.01 -13.47 -15.79
N LYS A 154 4.15 -12.53 -16.73
CA LYS A 154 3.87 -12.76 -18.16
C LYS A 154 4.74 -13.85 -18.78
N LYS A 155 6.00 -13.92 -18.38
CA LYS A 155 6.97 -14.91 -18.88
C LYS A 155 6.92 -16.25 -18.11
N GLY A 156 6.02 -16.41 -17.14
CA GLY A 156 5.86 -17.64 -16.38
C GLY A 156 6.96 -17.92 -15.35
N ALA A 157 7.87 -16.97 -15.08
CA ALA A 157 8.92 -17.12 -14.07
C ALA A 157 8.37 -17.37 -12.66
N VAL A 158 7.13 -16.97 -12.40
CA VAL A 158 6.42 -17.21 -11.14
C VAL A 158 6.03 -18.68 -10.92
N ASN A 159 5.93 -19.48 -11.98
CA ASN A 159 5.40 -20.85 -11.88
C ASN A 159 6.21 -21.73 -10.94
N LYS A 160 7.55 -21.63 -10.97
CA LYS A 160 8.43 -22.36 -10.07
C LYS A 160 8.20 -22.02 -8.58
N TRP A 161 7.64 -20.83 -8.30
CA TRP A 161 7.35 -20.38 -6.94
C TRP A 161 5.96 -20.78 -6.47
N LEU A 162 4.97 -20.81 -7.36
CA LEU A 162 3.60 -21.22 -7.02
C LEU A 162 3.54 -22.61 -6.35
N HIS A 163 4.43 -23.53 -6.76
CA HIS A 163 4.53 -24.86 -6.17
C HIS A 163 5.20 -24.87 -4.77
N LYS A 164 5.91 -23.78 -4.42
CA LYS A 164 6.63 -23.62 -3.16
C LYS A 164 5.90 -22.71 -2.18
N PHE A 165 4.66 -22.32 -2.50
CA PHE A 165 3.88 -21.48 -1.61
C PHE A 165 3.73 -22.17 -0.24
N PRO A 166 4.04 -21.46 0.88
CA PRO A 166 3.99 -22.07 2.22
C PRO A 166 2.63 -22.65 2.53
N ASN A 167 2.60 -23.92 2.94
CA ASN A 167 1.39 -24.53 3.51
C ASN A 167 1.09 -23.85 4.84
N GLN A 168 -0.14 -23.45 5.02
CA GLN A 168 -0.62 -22.74 6.22
C GLN A 168 -1.65 -23.57 6.93
#